data_c46957c2dcca1818337a30e74f38fab6
#
_entry.id   c46957c2dcca1818337a30e74f38fab6
#
_cell.length_a   1.000
_cell.length_b   1.000
_cell.length_c   1.000
_cell.angle_alpha   90.00
_cell.angle_beta   90.00
_cell.angle_gamma   90.00
#
_symmetry.space_group_name_H-M   'P 1'
#
loop_
_entity.id
_entity.type
_entity.pdbx_description
1 polymer ?
#
loop_
_entity_poly.entity_id
_entity_poly.type
_entity_poly.pdbx_seq_one_letter_code
_entity_poly.pdbx_strand_id
1 'polypeptide(L)'
;MPRGSKTIDACAGHRTKAEKESRQVAEVAQLTGKPLHKRASVKNDDIASKEFNRIAALMKLIGKADAIYSSGINRYCELFSEIEKLKASKAKTEKIADELNEKFEQLEDLEYDDIMDFGKMYTKMLGESMKVDSAIMSKRKMMSDIEKENGWTVLSALRAVPKAPQKDENADVLAKLLAE
;
A
#
# COMPACT_ATOMS: atom_id res chain seq x y z
N MET A 1 14.50 12.34 -13.32
CA MET A 1 13.05 12.02 -13.45
C MET A 1 12.25 13.30 -13.29
N PRO A 2 11.27 13.58 -14.17
CA PRO A 2 10.40 14.75 -14.03
C PRO A 2 9.61 14.62 -12.71
N ARG A 3 9.50 15.74 -11.99
CA ARG A 3 8.69 15.80 -10.76
C ARG A 3 7.23 15.57 -11.11
N GLY A 4 6.55 14.65 -10.42
CA GLY A 4 5.11 14.44 -10.58
C GLY A 4 4.32 15.76 -10.41
N SER A 5 3.23 15.92 -11.16
CA SER A 5 2.37 17.07 -11.03
C SER A 5 1.76 17.14 -9.63
N LYS A 6 1.77 18.32 -9.01
CA LYS A 6 1.15 18.56 -7.70
C LYS A 6 -0.28 19.05 -7.91
N THR A 7 -1.19 18.75 -6.98
CA THR A 7 -2.52 19.37 -6.94
C THR A 7 -2.39 20.89 -6.80
N ILE A 8 -3.42 21.63 -7.23
CA ILE A 8 -3.40 23.11 -7.22
C ILE A 8 -3.12 23.65 -5.82
N ASP A 9 -3.72 23.03 -4.80
CA ASP A 9 -3.58 23.43 -3.40
C ASP A 9 -2.18 23.18 -2.84
N ALA A 10 -1.42 22.26 -3.45
CA ALA A 10 -0.03 21.95 -3.09
C ALA A 10 1.02 22.77 -3.86
N CYS A 11 0.59 23.69 -4.74
CA CYS A 11 1.47 24.54 -5.53
C CYS A 11 1.71 25.88 -4.84
N ALA A 12 2.90 26.05 -4.24
CA ALA A 12 3.36 27.30 -3.62
C ALA A 12 3.96 28.29 -4.64
N GLY A 13 3.30 28.58 -5.75
CA GLY A 13 3.78 29.52 -6.77
C GLY A 13 2.84 30.70 -6.93
N HIS A 14 3.37 31.87 -7.33
CA HIS A 14 2.56 33.02 -7.75
C HIS A 14 1.82 32.67 -9.05
N ARG A 15 0.61 32.10 -8.91
CA ARG A 15 -0.29 31.83 -10.04
C ARG A 15 -1.46 32.78 -9.98
N THR A 16 -1.91 33.20 -11.15
CA THR A 16 -3.10 34.04 -11.25
C THR A 16 -4.34 33.29 -10.77
N LYS A 17 -5.35 34.02 -10.33
CA LYS A 17 -6.63 33.44 -9.90
C LYS A 17 -7.26 32.58 -11.01
N ALA A 18 -7.21 33.06 -12.26
CA ALA A 18 -7.72 32.35 -13.42
C ALA A 18 -6.98 30.98 -13.67
N GLU A 19 -5.64 30.95 -13.52
CA GLU A 19 -4.88 29.70 -13.64
C GLU A 19 -5.24 28.69 -12.53
N LYS A 20 -5.47 29.17 -11.31
CA LYS A 20 -5.91 28.33 -10.21
C LYS A 20 -7.28 27.74 -10.46
N GLU A 21 -8.23 28.55 -10.88
CA GLU A 21 -9.60 28.13 -11.21
C GLU A 21 -9.63 27.14 -12.39
N SER A 22 -8.93 27.44 -13.47
CA SER A 22 -8.83 26.55 -14.63
C SER A 22 -8.26 25.17 -14.25
N ARG A 23 -7.23 25.15 -13.40
CA ARG A 23 -6.62 23.89 -12.96
C ARG A 23 -7.50 23.14 -11.99
N GLN A 24 -8.20 23.82 -11.11
CA GLN A 24 -9.15 23.21 -10.18
C GLN A 24 -10.32 22.56 -10.94
N VAL A 25 -10.83 23.23 -11.95
CA VAL A 25 -11.84 22.67 -12.87
C VAL A 25 -11.30 21.43 -13.58
N ALA A 26 -10.05 21.45 -14.06
CA ALA A 26 -9.42 20.30 -14.69
C ALA A 26 -9.19 19.13 -13.72
N GLU A 27 -8.84 19.38 -12.46
CA GLU A 27 -8.69 18.35 -11.43
C GLU A 27 -10.04 17.71 -11.10
N VAL A 28 -11.10 18.49 -10.96
CA VAL A 28 -12.47 17.99 -10.72
C VAL A 28 -13.01 17.23 -11.94
N ALA A 29 -12.70 17.67 -13.15
CA ALA A 29 -13.12 17.02 -14.40
C ALA A 29 -12.49 15.61 -14.58
N GLN A 30 -11.43 15.26 -13.82
CA GLN A 30 -10.87 13.91 -13.82
C GLN A 30 -11.71 12.90 -13.02
N LEU A 31 -12.57 13.38 -12.12
CA LEU A 31 -13.45 12.51 -11.36
C LEU A 31 -14.62 12.05 -12.22
N THR A 32 -14.95 10.79 -12.17
CA THR A 32 -16.04 10.19 -12.97
C THR A 32 -17.41 10.44 -12.37
N GLY A 33 -17.49 10.85 -11.10
CA GLY A 33 -18.72 10.98 -10.33
C GLY A 33 -19.42 9.65 -10.04
N LYS A 34 -18.82 8.52 -10.41
CA LYS A 34 -19.36 7.19 -10.18
C LYS A 34 -18.78 6.58 -8.90
N PRO A 35 -19.54 5.75 -8.16
CA PRO A 35 -19.05 5.11 -6.95
C PRO A 35 -17.98 4.06 -7.25
N LEU A 36 -17.17 3.75 -6.24
CA LEU A 36 -16.22 2.64 -6.26
C LEU A 36 -16.94 1.32 -6.53
N HIS A 37 -16.33 0.46 -7.35
CA HIS A 37 -16.87 -0.86 -7.65
C HIS A 37 -15.84 -1.97 -7.43
N LYS A 38 -16.32 -3.11 -6.94
CA LYS A 38 -15.53 -4.33 -6.76
C LYS A 38 -15.52 -5.15 -8.04
N ARG A 39 -14.36 -5.67 -8.44
CA ARG A 39 -14.24 -6.71 -9.45
C ARG A 39 -14.76 -8.05 -8.93
N ALA A 40 -15.10 -8.98 -9.84
CA ALA A 40 -15.54 -10.32 -9.48
C ALA A 40 -14.49 -11.07 -8.63
N SER A 41 -13.20 -10.96 -8.96
CA SER A 41 -12.07 -11.51 -8.20
C SER A 41 -12.09 -11.10 -6.73
N VAL A 42 -12.34 -9.80 -6.46
CA VAL A 42 -12.40 -9.26 -5.10
C VAL A 42 -13.73 -9.62 -4.40
N LYS A 43 -14.85 -9.72 -5.13
CA LYS A 43 -16.15 -10.13 -4.56
C LYS A 43 -16.13 -11.57 -4.06
N ASN A 44 -15.47 -12.46 -4.79
CA ASN A 44 -15.44 -13.90 -4.52
C ASN A 44 -14.35 -14.28 -3.50
N ASP A 45 -13.57 -13.33 -3.02
CA ASP A 45 -12.51 -13.52 -2.04
C ASP A 45 -12.85 -12.74 -0.77
N ASP A 46 -13.18 -13.45 0.32
CA ASP A 46 -13.61 -12.85 1.58
C ASP A 46 -12.56 -11.88 2.17
N ILE A 47 -11.27 -12.23 2.08
CA ILE A 47 -10.18 -11.40 2.60
C ILE A 47 -10.09 -10.11 1.79
N ALA A 48 -10.03 -10.23 0.47
CA ALA A 48 -9.97 -9.09 -0.44
C ALA A 48 -11.22 -8.21 -0.34
N SER A 49 -12.41 -8.83 -0.19
CA SER A 49 -13.68 -8.12 -0.08
C SER A 49 -13.81 -7.30 1.21
N LYS A 50 -13.36 -7.85 2.34
CA LYS A 50 -13.30 -7.13 3.63
C LYS A 50 -12.35 -5.94 3.54
N GLU A 51 -11.17 -6.13 2.96
CA GLU A 51 -10.18 -5.06 2.80
C GLU A 51 -10.70 -3.96 1.87
N PHE A 52 -11.37 -4.32 0.77
CA PHE A 52 -12.01 -3.34 -0.11
C PHE A 52 -13.04 -2.49 0.62
N ASN A 53 -13.89 -3.09 1.45
CA ASN A 53 -14.88 -2.34 2.24
C ASN A 53 -14.22 -1.36 3.20
N ARG A 54 -13.12 -1.77 3.86
CA ARG A 54 -12.34 -0.93 4.76
C ARG A 54 -11.77 0.30 4.01
N ILE A 55 -11.13 0.07 2.86
CA ILE A 55 -10.57 1.15 2.05
C ILE A 55 -11.66 2.06 1.49
N ALA A 56 -12.76 1.49 0.98
CA ALA A 56 -13.88 2.28 0.45
C ALA A 56 -14.50 3.20 1.51
N ALA A 57 -14.60 2.75 2.77
CA ALA A 57 -15.07 3.58 3.88
C ALA A 57 -14.10 4.76 4.13
N LEU A 58 -12.78 4.51 4.14
CA LEU A 58 -11.77 5.56 4.30
C LEU A 58 -11.81 6.56 3.13
N MET A 59 -11.95 6.07 1.89
CA MET A 59 -12.05 6.92 0.70
C MET A 59 -13.29 7.82 0.74
N LYS A 60 -14.41 7.34 1.31
CA LYS A 60 -15.60 8.18 1.53
C LYS A 60 -15.35 9.31 2.52
N LEU A 61 -14.65 9.02 3.63
CA LEU A 61 -14.33 10.01 4.66
C LEU A 61 -13.49 11.16 4.11
N ILE A 62 -12.59 10.88 3.16
CA ILE A 62 -11.72 11.90 2.54
C ILE A 62 -12.30 12.47 1.23
N GLY A 63 -13.55 12.14 0.88
CA GLY A 63 -14.22 12.64 -0.32
C GLY A 63 -13.64 12.14 -1.66
N LYS A 64 -12.89 11.01 -1.65
CA LYS A 64 -12.23 10.44 -2.82
C LYS A 64 -12.79 9.09 -3.27
N ALA A 65 -14.05 8.80 -2.96
CA ALA A 65 -14.71 7.53 -3.31
C ALA A 65 -15.22 7.54 -4.76
N ASP A 66 -14.33 7.70 -5.72
CA ASP A 66 -14.65 7.74 -7.16
C ASP A 66 -14.19 6.47 -7.90
N ALA A 67 -14.92 6.09 -8.95
CA ALA A 67 -14.66 4.90 -9.75
C ALA A 67 -13.27 4.88 -10.40
N ILE A 68 -12.63 6.04 -10.60
CA ILE A 68 -11.27 6.14 -11.15
C ILE A 68 -10.26 5.38 -10.28
N TYR A 69 -10.47 5.33 -8.96
CA TYR A 69 -9.60 4.63 -8.02
C TYR A 69 -9.91 3.13 -7.91
N SER A 70 -11.03 2.66 -8.49
CA SER A 70 -11.47 1.27 -8.35
C SER A 70 -10.42 0.26 -8.81
N SER A 71 -9.70 0.55 -9.89
CA SER A 71 -8.69 -0.36 -10.44
C SER A 71 -7.52 -0.56 -9.47
N GLY A 72 -6.98 0.53 -8.94
CA GLY A 72 -5.89 0.49 -7.96
C GLY A 72 -6.30 -0.21 -6.67
N ILE A 73 -7.50 0.12 -6.14
CA ILE A 73 -8.02 -0.48 -4.91
C ILE A 73 -8.26 -1.99 -5.08
N ASN A 74 -8.84 -2.44 -6.20
CA ASN A 74 -9.04 -3.87 -6.45
C ASN A 74 -7.72 -4.63 -6.50
N ARG A 75 -6.70 -4.12 -7.23
CA ARG A 75 -5.36 -4.73 -7.29
C ARG A 75 -4.70 -4.80 -5.91
N TYR A 76 -4.83 -3.74 -5.11
CA TYR A 76 -4.31 -3.71 -3.75
C TYR A 76 -4.96 -4.79 -2.88
N CYS A 77 -6.28 -4.94 -2.95
CA CYS A 77 -7.02 -5.94 -2.19
C CYS A 77 -6.71 -7.38 -2.62
N GLU A 78 -6.50 -7.60 -3.92
CA GLU A 78 -6.04 -8.90 -4.45
C GLU A 78 -4.66 -9.25 -3.88
N LEU A 79 -3.70 -8.35 -3.95
CA LEU A 79 -2.35 -8.53 -3.38
C LEU A 79 -2.39 -8.76 -1.86
N PHE A 80 -3.24 -8.02 -1.14
CA PHE A 80 -3.43 -8.20 0.29
C PHE A 80 -3.92 -9.62 0.62
N SER A 81 -4.95 -10.10 -0.08
CA SER A 81 -5.47 -11.46 0.10
C SER A 81 -4.41 -12.53 -0.21
N GLU A 82 -3.66 -12.35 -1.29
CA GLU A 82 -2.58 -13.28 -1.66
C GLU A 82 -1.50 -13.34 -0.58
N ILE A 83 -1.12 -12.21 0.02
CA ILE A 83 -0.15 -12.16 1.13
C ILE A 83 -0.69 -12.92 2.34
N GLU A 84 -1.94 -12.71 2.72
CA GLU A 84 -2.55 -13.39 3.88
C GLU A 84 -2.64 -14.91 3.66
N LYS A 85 -2.95 -15.36 2.45
CA LYS A 85 -2.93 -16.77 2.07
C LYS A 85 -1.53 -17.37 2.12
N LEU A 86 -0.52 -16.64 1.63
CA LEU A 86 0.88 -17.07 1.71
C LEU A 86 1.37 -17.18 3.16
N LYS A 87 1.03 -16.22 4.02
CA LYS A 87 1.34 -16.27 5.45
C LYS A 87 0.70 -17.49 6.12
N ALA A 88 -0.58 -17.74 5.83
CA ALA A 88 -1.27 -18.90 6.38
C ALA A 88 -0.67 -20.23 5.89
N SER A 89 -0.25 -20.31 4.63
CA SER A 89 0.45 -21.48 4.09
C SER A 89 1.81 -21.67 4.76
N LYS A 90 2.58 -20.58 4.91
CA LYS A 90 3.88 -20.60 5.59
C LYS A 90 3.74 -21.11 7.03
N ALA A 91 2.81 -20.56 7.80
CA ALA A 91 2.56 -20.97 9.18
C ALA A 91 2.20 -22.47 9.30
N LYS A 92 1.45 -23.04 8.33
CA LYS A 92 1.18 -24.47 8.29
C LYS A 92 2.44 -25.28 8.02
N THR A 93 3.28 -24.83 7.08
CA THR A 93 4.54 -25.51 6.76
C THR A 93 5.50 -25.49 7.95
N GLU A 94 5.63 -24.35 8.62
CA GLU A 94 6.47 -24.21 9.83
C GLU A 94 5.98 -25.14 10.95
N LYS A 95 4.68 -25.17 11.21
CA LYS A 95 4.10 -26.09 12.20
C LYS A 95 4.40 -27.56 11.88
N ILE A 96 4.28 -27.97 10.61
CA ILE A 96 4.62 -29.34 10.20
C ILE A 96 6.12 -29.60 10.38
N ALA A 97 6.98 -28.63 10.09
CA ALA A 97 8.42 -28.75 10.28
C ALA A 97 8.78 -28.95 11.77
N ASP A 98 8.14 -28.16 12.64
CA ASP A 98 8.33 -28.26 14.09
C ASP A 98 7.86 -29.62 14.62
N GLU A 99 6.65 -30.07 14.22
CA GLU A 99 6.11 -31.39 14.61
C GLU A 99 6.99 -32.56 14.12
N LEU A 100 7.58 -32.43 12.93
CA LEU A 100 8.51 -33.44 12.41
C LEU A 100 9.83 -33.45 13.16
N ASN A 101 10.35 -32.28 13.51
CA ASN A 101 11.58 -32.17 14.29
C ASN A 101 11.41 -32.76 15.67
N GLU A 102 10.31 -32.44 16.37
CA GLU A 102 9.99 -33.05 17.69
C GLU A 102 9.89 -34.57 17.62
N LYS A 103 9.24 -35.10 16.59
CA LYS A 103 9.14 -36.57 16.40
C LYS A 103 10.50 -37.18 16.11
N PHE A 104 11.33 -36.52 15.31
CA PHE A 104 12.66 -37.00 14.98
C PHE A 104 13.57 -37.07 16.23
N GLU A 105 13.48 -36.07 17.11
CA GLU A 105 14.23 -36.03 18.38
C GLU A 105 13.81 -37.12 19.38
N GLN A 106 12.59 -37.66 19.23
CA GLN A 106 12.06 -38.74 20.10
C GLN A 106 12.42 -40.14 19.60
N LEU A 107 13.00 -40.29 18.42
CA LEU A 107 13.39 -41.57 17.87
C LEU A 107 14.72 -42.04 18.50
N GLU A 108 14.69 -43.22 19.11
CA GLU A 108 15.88 -43.95 19.55
C GLU A 108 16.32 -44.86 18.38
N ASP A 109 17.60 -45.17 18.26
CA ASP A 109 18.16 -46.08 17.25
C ASP A 109 17.96 -45.63 15.76
N LEU A 110 18.30 -44.38 15.45
CA LEU A 110 18.29 -43.88 14.07
C LEU A 110 19.46 -44.40 13.25
N GLU A 111 19.18 -44.96 12.07
CA GLU A 111 20.20 -45.28 11.08
C GLU A 111 20.71 -44.01 10.37
N TYR A 112 21.94 -44.08 9.86
CA TYR A 112 22.56 -42.94 9.16
C TYR A 112 21.71 -42.45 7.98
N ASP A 113 21.07 -43.35 7.24
CA ASP A 113 20.22 -43.04 6.10
C ASP A 113 18.96 -42.28 6.52
N ASP A 114 18.35 -42.61 7.67
CA ASP A 114 17.18 -41.90 8.23
C ASP A 114 17.54 -40.44 8.57
N ILE A 115 18.70 -40.24 9.18
CA ILE A 115 19.20 -38.89 9.51
C ILE A 115 19.43 -38.07 8.25
N MET A 116 20.02 -38.67 7.24
CA MET A 116 20.27 -38.00 5.94
C MET A 116 18.98 -37.66 5.20
N ASP A 117 17.99 -38.51 5.20
CA ASP A 117 16.72 -38.28 4.52
C ASP A 117 15.87 -37.24 5.26
N PHE A 118 15.86 -37.27 6.59
CA PHE A 118 15.26 -36.19 7.39
C PHE A 118 15.94 -34.85 7.08
N GLY A 119 17.26 -34.77 7.08
CA GLY A 119 18.02 -33.57 6.78
C GLY A 119 17.69 -32.99 5.42
N LYS A 120 17.59 -33.84 4.39
CA LYS A 120 17.18 -33.41 3.02
C LYS A 120 15.76 -32.87 3.01
N MET A 121 14.82 -33.56 3.67
CA MET A 121 13.41 -33.14 3.74
C MET A 121 13.27 -31.81 4.48
N TYR A 122 13.91 -31.67 5.63
CA TYR A 122 13.89 -30.45 6.44
C TYR A 122 14.49 -29.25 5.70
N THR A 123 15.65 -29.46 5.05
CA THR A 123 16.28 -28.42 4.20
C THR A 123 15.38 -27.99 3.04
N LYS A 124 14.67 -28.93 2.41
CA LYS A 124 13.69 -28.62 1.36
C LYS A 124 12.54 -27.78 1.89
N MET A 125 12.00 -28.09 3.07
CA MET A 125 10.92 -27.31 3.70
C MET A 125 11.37 -25.89 4.05
N LEU A 126 12.57 -25.72 4.58
CA LEU A 126 13.17 -24.40 4.81
C LEU A 126 13.32 -23.60 3.51
N GLY A 127 13.81 -24.27 2.45
CA GLY A 127 13.93 -23.65 1.13
C GLY A 127 12.58 -23.16 0.57
N GLU A 128 11.52 -23.94 0.73
CA GLU A 128 10.16 -23.52 0.33
C GLU A 128 9.65 -22.34 1.19
N SER A 129 9.88 -22.34 2.51
CA SER A 129 9.54 -21.23 3.39
C SER A 129 10.24 -19.93 2.96
N MET A 130 11.52 -19.99 2.62
CA MET A 130 12.27 -18.82 2.10
C MET A 130 11.71 -18.29 0.77
N LYS A 131 11.26 -19.18 -0.13
CA LYS A 131 10.60 -18.76 -1.39
C LYS A 131 9.28 -18.03 -1.11
N VAL A 132 8.51 -18.52 -0.14
CA VAL A 132 7.27 -17.87 0.29
C VAL A 132 7.55 -16.48 0.87
N ASP A 133 8.58 -16.32 1.69
CA ASP A 133 8.99 -15.01 2.21
C ASP A 133 9.38 -14.04 1.09
N SER A 134 10.14 -14.51 0.12
CA SER A 134 10.52 -13.71 -1.06
C SER A 134 9.27 -13.27 -1.85
N ALA A 135 8.30 -14.16 -2.04
CA ALA A 135 7.03 -13.84 -2.70
C ALA A 135 6.22 -12.80 -1.91
N ILE A 136 6.14 -12.94 -0.58
CA ILE A 136 5.47 -11.97 0.30
C ILE A 136 6.14 -10.59 0.18
N MET A 137 7.48 -10.53 0.24
CA MET A 137 8.23 -9.28 0.12
C MET A 137 8.01 -8.61 -1.23
N SER A 138 7.99 -9.36 -2.32
CA SER A 138 7.70 -8.86 -3.66
C SER A 138 6.29 -8.24 -3.74
N LYS A 139 5.28 -8.94 -3.19
CA LYS A 139 3.89 -8.44 -3.17
C LYS A 139 3.72 -7.20 -2.28
N ARG A 140 4.39 -7.14 -1.13
CA ARG A 140 4.42 -5.95 -0.27
C ARG A 140 5.04 -4.75 -0.98
N LYS A 141 6.09 -4.97 -1.78
CA LYS A 141 6.66 -3.91 -2.62
C LYS A 141 5.65 -3.39 -3.63
N MET A 142 4.94 -4.28 -4.34
CA MET A 142 3.88 -3.89 -5.28
C MET A 142 2.76 -3.10 -4.59
N MET A 143 2.33 -3.50 -3.39
CA MET A 143 1.34 -2.76 -2.60
C MET A 143 1.86 -1.36 -2.24
N SER A 144 3.10 -1.25 -1.75
CA SER A 144 3.73 0.03 -1.43
C SER A 144 3.83 0.95 -2.65
N ASP A 145 4.06 0.40 -3.84
CA ASP A 145 4.11 1.20 -5.06
C ASP A 145 2.71 1.71 -5.44
N ILE A 146 1.65 0.88 -5.31
CA ILE A 146 0.26 1.31 -5.48
C ILE A 146 -0.09 2.43 -4.47
N GLU A 147 0.30 2.29 -3.20
CA GLU A 147 0.07 3.30 -2.18
C GLU A 147 0.75 4.63 -2.51
N LYS A 148 1.99 4.59 -3.00
CA LYS A 148 2.73 5.79 -3.41
C LYS A 148 2.11 6.46 -4.62
N GLU A 149 1.75 5.69 -5.64
CA GLU A 149 1.13 6.19 -6.87
C GLU A 149 -0.22 6.86 -6.61
N ASN A 150 -1.01 6.30 -5.70
CA ASN A 150 -2.34 6.82 -5.35
C ASN A 150 -2.31 7.86 -4.22
N GLY A 151 -1.15 8.19 -3.67
CA GLY A 151 -1.04 9.18 -2.61
C GLY A 151 -1.56 8.71 -1.25
N TRP A 152 -1.61 7.40 -0.98
CA TRP A 152 -2.16 6.84 0.26
C TRP A 152 -1.15 6.74 1.40
N THR A 153 0.13 6.94 1.13
CA THR A 153 1.14 6.99 2.19
C THR A 153 1.09 8.33 2.92
N VAL A 154 1.42 8.34 4.22
CA VAL A 154 1.53 9.58 5.01
C VAL A 154 2.43 10.62 4.33
N LEU A 155 3.56 10.17 3.77
CA LEU A 155 4.49 11.05 3.08
C LEU A 155 3.92 11.65 1.80
N SER A 156 3.16 10.88 1.01
CA SER A 156 2.50 11.37 -0.19
C SER A 156 1.31 12.26 0.15
N ALA A 157 0.55 11.95 1.21
CA ALA A 157 -0.50 12.80 1.73
C ALA A 157 0.05 14.15 2.23
N LEU A 158 1.13 14.14 3.01
CA LEU A 158 1.80 15.37 3.47
C LEU A 158 2.37 16.21 2.32
N ARG A 159 2.83 15.59 1.23
CA ARG A 159 3.26 16.31 0.03
C ARG A 159 2.11 16.98 -0.73
N ALA A 160 0.90 16.48 -0.57
CA ALA A 160 -0.31 17.06 -1.15
C ALA A 160 -0.88 18.21 -0.32
N VAL A 161 -0.50 18.32 0.98
CA VAL A 161 -0.93 19.44 1.83
C VAL A 161 -0.27 20.73 1.35
N PRO A 162 -1.03 21.82 1.11
CA PRO A 162 -0.47 23.13 0.79
C PRO A 162 0.46 23.57 1.91
N LYS A 163 1.67 24.00 1.57
CA LYS A 163 2.49 24.70 2.54
C LYS A 163 1.75 25.98 2.95
N ALA A 164 1.52 26.17 4.23
CA ALA A 164 1.02 27.45 4.75
C ALA A 164 1.86 28.57 4.12
N PRO A 165 1.23 29.67 3.66
CA PRO A 165 1.98 30.80 3.15
C PRO A 165 2.95 31.20 4.25
N GLN A 166 4.25 31.20 3.94
CA GLN A 166 5.22 31.81 4.83
C GLN A 166 4.74 33.26 5.00
N LYS A 167 4.39 33.64 6.24
CA LYS A 167 4.23 35.05 6.56
C LYS A 167 5.57 35.69 6.19
N ASP A 168 5.53 36.55 5.18
CA ASP A 168 6.66 37.43 4.90
C ASP A 168 6.77 38.39 6.08
N GLU A 169 7.58 38.00 7.07
CA GLU A 169 7.89 38.88 8.23
C GLU A 169 8.43 40.23 7.74
N ASN A 170 9.06 40.22 6.55
CA ASN A 170 9.55 41.47 5.91
C ASN A 170 8.43 42.34 5.32
N ALA A 171 7.30 41.78 4.90
CA ALA A 171 6.16 42.57 4.42
C ALA A 171 5.50 43.38 5.55
N ASP A 172 5.47 42.79 6.76
CA ASP A 172 4.92 43.46 7.95
C ASP A 172 5.84 44.59 8.44
N VAL A 173 7.18 44.43 8.27
CA VAL A 173 8.18 45.46 8.60
C VAL A 173 8.14 46.61 7.59
N LEU A 174 8.01 46.29 6.29
CA LEU A 174 7.86 47.29 5.20
C LEU A 174 6.54 48.08 5.34
N ALA A 175 5.43 47.42 5.69
CA ALA A 175 4.17 48.07 5.90
C ALA A 175 4.20 49.02 7.12
N LYS A 176 4.94 48.70 8.18
CA LYS A 176 5.18 49.60 9.34
C LYS A 176 6.06 50.77 8.99
N LEU A 177 7.10 50.58 8.17
CA LEU A 177 7.99 51.67 7.74
C LEU A 177 7.35 52.65 6.74
N LEU A 178 6.33 52.21 6.03
CA LEU A 178 5.57 53.08 5.07
C LEU A 178 4.38 53.80 5.76
N ALA A 179 4.06 53.46 7.00
CA ALA A 179 2.96 54.07 7.76
C ALA A 179 3.46 55.17 8.74
N GLU A 180 4.78 55.34 8.90
CA GLU A 180 5.44 56.50 9.57
C GLU A 180 5.81 57.60 8.52
#